data_19d77b7545368d7285fea9fcc1062bac
#
_entry.id   19d77b7545368d7285fea9fcc1062bac
#
_cell.length_a   1.000
_cell.length_b   1.000
_cell.length_c   1.000
_cell.angle_alpha   90.00
_cell.angle_beta   90.00
_cell.angle_gamma   90.00
#
_symmetry.space_group_name_H-M   'P 1'
#
loop_
_entity.id
_entity.type
_entity.pdbx_description
1 polymer ?
#
loop_
_entity_poly.entity_id
_entity_poly.type
_entity_poly.pdbx_seq_one_letter_code
_entity_poly.pdbx_strand_id
1 'polypeptide(L)'
;MAIIIRPCACEEDRRGAYAVRFAVFVEEQKVPADEELDHHDQDALHFVVEDDGRIVGTARLVRLNGHTGKIGRVALLPDYRGRGIGRDLMWCTMAAAFRRYKQIVLDAQLTVIPFYERLGFEAEGPVFLDAGIEHRRMRMER
;
A
#
# COMPACT_ATOMS: atom_id res chain seq x y z
N MET A 1 18.03 14.80 -1.67
CA MET A 1 16.81 14.08 -1.29
C MET A 1 17.18 12.93 -0.35
N ALA A 2 16.60 12.88 0.82
CA ALA A 2 16.87 11.84 1.82
C ALA A 2 15.60 11.04 2.07
N ILE A 3 15.52 9.87 1.45
CA ILE A 3 14.34 9.01 1.54
C ILE A 3 14.50 8.05 2.71
N ILE A 4 13.53 8.04 3.61
CA ILE A 4 13.44 7.10 4.74
C ILE A 4 12.11 6.38 4.64
N ILE A 5 12.13 5.06 4.72
CA ILE A 5 10.92 4.23 4.71
C ILE A 5 10.83 3.53 6.05
N ARG A 6 9.73 3.72 6.76
CA ARG A 6 9.59 3.25 8.13
C ARG A 6 8.11 3.08 8.53
N PRO A 7 7.83 2.31 9.60
CA PRO A 7 6.49 2.31 10.16
C PRO A 7 6.10 3.69 10.71
N CYS A 8 4.80 3.98 10.73
CA CYS A 8 4.29 5.16 11.42
C CYS A 8 4.64 5.07 12.90
N ALA A 9 5.14 6.18 13.45
CA ALA A 9 5.56 6.26 14.84
C ALA A 9 4.67 7.16 15.69
N CYS A 10 3.86 8.03 15.07
CA CYS A 10 3.06 9.01 15.77
C CYS A 10 1.84 9.42 14.96
N GLU A 11 0.97 10.22 15.59
CA GLU A 11 -0.25 10.74 14.97
C GLU A 11 0.06 11.61 13.75
N GLU A 12 1.12 12.39 13.81
CA GLU A 12 1.53 13.25 12.70
C GLU A 12 1.91 12.43 11.46
N ASP A 13 2.61 11.31 11.65
CA ASP A 13 2.91 10.37 10.57
C ASP A 13 1.64 9.84 9.93
N ARG A 14 0.65 9.49 10.76
CA ARG A 14 -0.62 8.96 10.27
C ARG A 14 -1.38 10.01 9.47
N ARG A 15 -1.39 11.25 9.92
CA ARG A 15 -1.99 12.36 9.15
C ARG A 15 -1.30 12.55 7.81
N GLY A 16 0.02 12.45 7.78
CA GLY A 16 0.79 12.51 6.54
C GLY A 16 0.44 11.38 5.59
N ALA A 17 0.32 10.16 6.11
CA ALA A 17 -0.10 9.00 5.32
C ALA A 17 -1.49 9.22 4.72
N TYR A 18 -2.43 9.69 5.51
CA TYR A 18 -3.80 9.96 5.04
C TYR A 18 -3.83 11.07 3.99
N ALA A 19 -3.00 12.09 4.14
CA ALA A 19 -2.90 13.17 3.15
C ALA A 19 -2.40 12.65 1.80
N VAL A 20 -1.41 11.76 1.80
CA VAL A 20 -0.92 11.11 0.57
C VAL A 20 -2.04 10.27 -0.06
N ARG A 21 -2.75 9.49 0.73
CA ARG A 21 -3.86 8.65 0.25
C ARG A 21 -4.96 9.50 -0.36
N PHE A 22 -5.30 10.61 0.28
CA PHE A 22 -6.31 11.53 -0.24
C PHE A 22 -5.88 12.09 -1.60
N ALA A 23 -4.63 12.56 -1.70
CA ALA A 23 -4.12 13.13 -2.95
C ALA A 23 -4.11 12.10 -4.09
N VAL A 24 -3.69 10.86 -3.81
CA VAL A 24 -3.58 9.82 -4.84
C VAL A 24 -4.92 9.16 -5.14
N PHE A 25 -5.64 8.72 -4.12
CA PHE A 25 -6.85 7.92 -4.36
C PHE A 25 -8.09 8.78 -4.57
N VAL A 26 -8.25 9.85 -3.83
CA VAL A 26 -9.45 10.69 -3.95
C VAL A 26 -9.30 11.73 -5.05
N GLU A 27 -8.24 12.53 -5.01
CA GLU A 27 -8.07 13.60 -5.98
C GLU A 27 -7.64 13.11 -7.35
N GLU A 28 -6.64 12.23 -7.43
CA GLU A 28 -6.10 11.74 -8.69
C GLU A 28 -6.96 10.62 -9.29
N GLN A 29 -7.30 9.60 -8.52
CA GLN A 29 -8.01 8.41 -9.02
C GLN A 29 -9.54 8.49 -8.86
N LYS A 30 -10.04 9.54 -8.23
CA LYS A 30 -11.49 9.79 -8.09
C LYS A 30 -12.24 8.75 -7.26
N VAL A 31 -11.55 8.11 -6.31
CA VAL A 31 -12.22 7.25 -5.32
C VAL A 31 -13.05 8.14 -4.40
N PRO A 32 -14.30 7.78 -4.07
CA PRO A 32 -15.10 8.56 -3.12
C PRO A 32 -14.39 8.67 -1.78
N ALA A 33 -14.37 9.87 -1.21
CA ALA A 33 -13.66 10.15 0.03
C ALA A 33 -14.15 9.28 1.19
N ASP A 34 -15.45 8.96 1.23
CA ASP A 34 -16.04 8.13 2.27
C ASP A 34 -15.70 6.63 2.14
N GLU A 35 -15.15 6.20 1.00
CA GLU A 35 -14.70 4.83 0.78
C GLU A 35 -13.19 4.67 1.02
N GLU A 36 -12.41 5.75 0.98
CA GLU A 36 -10.97 5.69 1.05
C GLU A 36 -10.48 5.36 2.47
N LEU A 37 -10.96 6.07 3.49
CA LEU A 37 -10.72 5.72 4.88
C LEU A 37 -11.76 4.67 5.30
N ASP A 38 -11.32 3.60 5.96
CA ASP A 38 -12.20 2.52 6.37
C ASP A 38 -11.88 2.06 7.79
N HIS A 39 -12.69 1.13 8.31
CA HIS A 39 -12.55 0.64 9.69
C HIS A 39 -11.24 -0.12 9.94
N HIS A 40 -10.57 -0.60 8.89
CA HIS A 40 -9.29 -1.30 9.03
C HIS A 40 -8.16 -0.35 9.44
N ASP A 41 -8.31 0.94 9.21
CA ASP A 41 -7.23 1.91 9.46
C ASP A 41 -6.83 2.00 10.93
N GLN A 42 -7.74 1.72 11.84
CA GLN A 42 -7.45 1.76 13.28
C GLN A 42 -6.48 0.67 13.71
N ASP A 43 -6.62 -0.53 13.13
CA ASP A 43 -5.85 -1.71 13.53
C ASP A 43 -4.72 -2.03 12.55
N ALA A 44 -4.64 -1.34 11.43
CA ALA A 44 -3.63 -1.57 10.41
C ALA A 44 -2.25 -1.08 10.87
N LEU A 45 -1.23 -1.73 10.36
CA LEU A 45 0.13 -1.23 10.46
C LEU A 45 0.37 -0.34 9.24
N HIS A 46 0.68 0.93 9.49
CA HIS A 46 0.92 1.91 8.43
C HIS A 46 2.41 2.16 8.26
N PHE A 47 2.85 2.24 7.00
CA PHE A 47 4.22 2.60 6.63
C PHE A 47 4.20 3.94 5.93
N VAL A 48 5.28 4.69 6.09
CA VAL A 48 5.43 6.00 5.44
C VAL A 48 6.77 6.07 4.72
N VAL A 49 6.77 6.83 3.63
CA VAL A 49 7.97 7.26 2.92
C VAL A 49 8.16 8.73 3.27
N GLU A 50 9.31 9.07 3.82
CA GLU A 50 9.64 10.42 4.24
C GLU A 50 10.76 10.97 3.37
N ASP A 51 10.61 12.19 2.90
CA ASP A 51 11.65 12.94 2.20
C ASP A 51 11.90 14.23 2.99
N ASP A 52 13.06 14.31 3.67
CA ASP A 52 13.46 15.46 4.49
C ASP A 52 12.34 15.93 5.44
N GLY A 53 11.68 14.97 6.12
CA GLY A 53 10.64 15.26 7.09
C GLY A 53 9.24 15.36 6.52
N ARG A 54 9.07 15.31 5.20
CA ARG A 54 7.77 15.35 4.54
C ARG A 54 7.33 13.94 4.16
N ILE A 55 6.10 13.57 4.50
CA ILE A 55 5.54 12.27 4.10
C ILE A 55 5.07 12.36 2.65
N VAL A 56 5.62 11.47 1.80
CA VAL A 56 5.38 11.47 0.35
C VAL A 56 4.86 10.13 -0.17
N GLY A 57 4.79 9.13 0.67
CA GLY A 57 4.29 7.81 0.29
C GLY A 57 3.79 7.06 1.50
N THR A 58 3.00 6.02 1.26
CA THR A 58 2.45 5.19 2.33
C THR A 58 2.06 3.80 1.81
N ALA A 59 1.92 2.87 2.74
CA ALA A 59 1.33 1.56 2.52
C ALA A 59 0.72 1.10 3.84
N ARG A 60 -0.30 0.23 3.79
CA ARG A 60 -0.86 -0.33 5.02
C ARG A 60 -0.88 -1.86 4.96
N LEU A 61 -0.71 -2.47 6.11
CA LEU A 61 -0.79 -3.91 6.30
C LEU A 61 -1.94 -4.21 7.25
N VAL A 62 -2.91 -4.99 6.77
CA VAL A 62 -4.11 -5.37 7.52
C VAL A 62 -4.06 -6.87 7.77
N ARG A 63 -4.44 -7.30 8.96
CA ARG A 63 -4.61 -8.72 9.25
C ARG A 63 -5.89 -9.22 8.56
N LEU A 64 -5.76 -10.21 7.66
CA LEU A 64 -6.90 -10.83 7.02
C LEU A 64 -7.38 -12.05 7.83
N ASN A 65 -6.44 -12.88 8.29
CA ASN A 65 -6.67 -13.97 9.23
C ASN A 65 -5.36 -14.31 9.93
N GLY A 66 -5.30 -15.41 10.70
CA GLY A 66 -4.12 -15.75 11.47
C GLY A 66 -2.87 -16.07 10.66
N HIS A 67 -3.01 -16.36 9.36
CA HIS A 67 -1.91 -16.75 8.48
C HIS A 67 -1.65 -15.76 7.35
N THR A 68 -2.57 -14.85 7.09
CA THR A 68 -2.56 -13.99 5.91
C THR A 68 -2.64 -12.52 6.28
N GLY A 69 -1.67 -11.73 5.81
CA GLY A 69 -1.74 -10.29 5.84
C GLY A 69 -2.14 -9.74 4.47
N LYS A 70 -2.82 -8.61 4.46
CA LYS A 70 -3.21 -7.92 3.23
C LYS A 70 -2.53 -6.57 3.17
N ILE A 71 -1.74 -6.35 2.12
CA ILE A 71 -1.12 -5.05 1.84
C ILE A 71 -2.07 -4.26 0.93
N GLY A 72 -2.27 -3.00 1.26
CA GLY A 72 -3.11 -2.11 0.46
C GLY A 72 -2.75 -0.66 0.69
N ARG A 73 -3.48 0.22 0.04
CA ARG A 73 -3.29 1.67 0.13
C ARG A 73 -1.84 2.07 -0.17
N VAL A 74 -1.21 1.38 -1.12
CA VAL A 74 0.15 1.70 -1.58
C VAL A 74 0.07 2.92 -2.48
N ALA A 75 0.73 3.99 -2.08
CA ALA A 75 0.64 5.26 -2.81
C ALA A 75 1.93 6.07 -2.68
N LEU A 76 2.30 6.72 -3.78
CA LEU A 76 3.39 7.70 -3.81
C LEU A 76 2.86 8.95 -4.50
N LEU A 77 3.28 10.12 -4.01
CA LEU A 77 3.03 11.36 -4.73
C LEU A 77 3.71 11.30 -6.10
N PRO A 78 3.13 11.96 -7.14
CA PRO A 78 3.62 11.81 -8.51
C PRO A 78 5.12 12.05 -8.71
N ASP A 79 5.70 13.05 -8.04
CA ASP A 79 7.12 13.39 -8.20
C ASP A 79 8.07 12.30 -7.69
N TYR A 80 7.55 11.34 -6.93
CA TYR A 80 8.36 10.26 -6.33
C TYR A 80 8.18 8.93 -7.05
N ARG A 81 7.42 8.89 -8.14
CA ARG A 81 7.22 7.68 -8.95
C ARG A 81 8.35 7.48 -9.95
N GLY A 82 8.56 6.22 -10.34
CA GLY A 82 9.57 5.88 -11.34
C GLY A 82 11.02 5.95 -10.85
N ARG A 83 11.26 5.97 -9.55
CA ARG A 83 12.60 6.08 -8.95
C ARG A 83 12.98 4.88 -8.09
N GLY A 84 12.18 3.80 -8.12
CA GLY A 84 12.43 2.63 -7.29
C GLY A 84 11.94 2.76 -5.85
N ILE A 85 11.34 3.87 -5.47
CA ILE A 85 10.85 4.10 -4.10
C ILE A 85 9.67 3.17 -3.79
N GLY A 86 8.77 2.95 -4.74
CA GLY A 86 7.64 2.04 -4.57
C GLY A 86 8.09 0.61 -4.32
N ARG A 87 9.11 0.16 -5.03
CA ARG A 87 9.73 -1.14 -4.79
C ARG A 87 10.29 -1.24 -3.37
N ASP A 88 11.03 -0.22 -2.93
CA ASP A 88 11.63 -0.22 -1.60
C ASP A 88 10.57 -0.15 -0.50
N LEU A 89 9.49 0.60 -0.73
CA LEU A 89 8.34 0.65 0.17
C LEU A 89 7.71 -0.73 0.30
N MET A 90 7.50 -1.43 -0.82
CA MET A 90 6.95 -2.78 -0.80
C MET A 90 7.87 -3.76 -0.10
N TRP A 91 9.19 -3.70 -0.35
CA TRP A 91 10.15 -4.56 0.36
C TRP A 91 10.08 -4.38 1.87
N CYS A 92 9.99 -3.14 2.34
CA CYS A 92 9.88 -2.83 3.76
C CYS A 92 8.57 -3.39 4.34
N THR A 93 7.45 -3.18 3.65
CA THR A 93 6.13 -3.64 4.09
C THR A 93 6.05 -5.16 4.07
N MET A 94 6.58 -5.81 3.01
CA MET A 94 6.62 -7.27 2.88
C MET A 94 7.46 -7.91 3.98
N ALA A 95 8.61 -7.32 4.29
CA ALA A 95 9.47 -7.84 5.36
C ALA A 95 8.74 -7.84 6.71
N ALA A 96 8.01 -6.78 7.02
CA ALA A 96 7.20 -6.71 8.23
C ALA A 96 6.06 -7.73 8.19
N ALA A 97 5.41 -7.88 7.04
CA ALA A 97 4.29 -8.81 6.88
C ALA A 97 4.74 -10.26 7.09
N PHE A 98 5.86 -10.67 6.50
CA PHE A 98 6.35 -12.05 6.61
C PHE A 98 6.91 -12.40 7.98
N ARG A 99 7.13 -11.42 8.85
CA ARG A 99 7.42 -11.70 10.25
C ARG A 99 6.20 -12.16 11.05
N ARG A 100 4.99 -11.82 10.54
CA ARG A 100 3.72 -12.08 11.22
C ARG A 100 2.85 -13.13 10.52
N TYR A 101 2.97 -13.23 9.21
CA TYR A 101 2.07 -14.02 8.37
C TYR A 101 2.86 -14.94 7.46
N LYS A 102 2.24 -16.08 7.10
CA LYS A 102 2.83 -17.05 6.16
C LYS A 102 2.62 -16.64 4.73
N GLN A 103 1.59 -15.84 4.45
CA GLN A 103 1.29 -15.39 3.11
C GLN A 103 0.79 -13.95 3.13
N ILE A 104 0.98 -13.29 2.00
CA ILE A 104 0.53 -11.93 1.77
C ILE A 104 -0.39 -11.92 0.56
N VAL A 105 -1.50 -11.21 0.64
CA VAL A 105 -2.35 -10.92 -0.50
C VAL A 105 -2.43 -9.41 -0.69
N LEU A 106 -2.77 -9.01 -1.91
CA LEU A 106 -3.12 -7.64 -2.24
C LEU A 106 -4.10 -7.66 -3.40
N ASP A 107 -4.81 -6.56 -3.58
CA ASP A 107 -5.69 -6.36 -4.72
C ASP A 107 -5.06 -5.29 -5.60
N ALA A 108 -4.50 -5.72 -6.73
CA ALA A 108 -3.77 -4.84 -7.62
C ALA A 108 -4.67 -4.27 -8.70
N GLN A 109 -4.57 -2.96 -8.94
CA GLN A 109 -5.13 -2.39 -10.16
C GLN A 109 -4.44 -3.04 -11.36
N LEU A 110 -5.19 -3.35 -12.42
CA LEU A 110 -4.65 -4.12 -13.56
C LEU A 110 -3.39 -3.49 -14.15
N THR A 111 -3.33 -2.17 -14.19
CA THR A 111 -2.20 -1.44 -14.78
C THR A 111 -0.88 -1.65 -14.03
N VAL A 112 -0.93 -2.04 -12.75
CA VAL A 112 0.27 -2.22 -11.92
C VAL A 112 0.56 -3.69 -11.58
N ILE A 113 -0.18 -4.63 -12.13
CA ILE A 113 0.10 -6.07 -11.95
C ILE A 113 1.55 -6.40 -12.30
N PRO A 114 2.14 -5.93 -13.43
CA PRO A 114 3.53 -6.24 -13.74
C PRO A 114 4.52 -5.79 -12.66
N PHE A 115 4.25 -4.67 -12.01
CA PHE A 115 5.08 -4.19 -10.90
C PHE A 115 5.10 -5.21 -9.75
N TYR A 116 3.92 -5.71 -9.36
CA TYR A 116 3.82 -6.69 -8.28
C TYR A 116 4.35 -8.07 -8.69
N GLU A 117 4.19 -8.46 -9.96
CA GLU A 117 4.76 -9.72 -10.46
C GLU A 117 6.29 -9.71 -10.32
N ARG A 118 6.93 -8.59 -10.59
CA ARG A 118 8.38 -8.46 -10.43
C ARG A 118 8.83 -8.59 -8.97
N LEU A 119 7.94 -8.34 -8.02
CA LEU A 119 8.22 -8.54 -6.60
C LEU A 119 7.99 -9.98 -6.15
N GLY A 120 7.38 -10.82 -6.98
CA GLY A 120 7.12 -12.22 -6.67
C GLY A 120 5.66 -12.58 -6.42
N PHE A 121 4.74 -11.63 -6.56
CA PHE A 121 3.31 -11.91 -6.44
C PHE A 121 2.77 -12.57 -7.69
N GLU A 122 1.81 -13.48 -7.51
CA GLU A 122 1.10 -14.14 -8.61
C GLU A 122 -0.38 -13.73 -8.57
N ALA A 123 -0.91 -13.38 -9.74
CA ALA A 123 -2.32 -13.03 -9.88
C ALA A 123 -3.19 -14.29 -9.81
N GLU A 124 -4.35 -14.17 -9.16
CA GLU A 124 -5.30 -15.27 -9.03
C GLU A 124 -6.73 -14.74 -9.07
N GLY A 125 -7.63 -15.59 -9.54
CA GLY A 125 -9.06 -15.27 -9.56
C GLY A 125 -9.45 -14.29 -10.65
N PRO A 126 -10.73 -13.91 -10.69
CA PRO A 126 -11.23 -13.03 -11.74
C PRO A 126 -10.90 -11.57 -11.48
N VAL A 127 -11.02 -10.75 -12.53
CA VAL A 127 -11.01 -9.30 -12.40
C VAL A 127 -12.28 -8.87 -11.68
N PHE A 128 -12.16 -7.90 -10.77
CA PHE A 128 -13.31 -7.32 -10.06
C PHE A 128 -13.16 -5.80 -10.00
N LEU A 129 -14.26 -5.12 -9.74
CA LEU A 129 -14.27 -3.67 -9.59
C LEU A 129 -14.20 -3.28 -8.12
N ASP A 130 -13.32 -2.35 -7.80
CA ASP A 130 -13.25 -1.72 -6.49
C ASP A 130 -13.19 -0.20 -6.73
N ALA A 131 -14.18 0.51 -6.20
CA ALA A 131 -14.37 1.94 -6.45
C ALA A 131 -14.37 2.26 -7.95
N GLY A 132 -14.95 1.37 -8.78
CA GLY A 132 -15.04 1.54 -10.22
C GLY A 132 -13.77 1.27 -11.00
N ILE A 133 -12.70 0.85 -10.33
CA ILE A 133 -11.41 0.55 -10.96
C ILE A 133 -11.22 -0.96 -11.00
N GLU A 134 -10.74 -1.49 -12.13
CA GLU A 134 -10.50 -2.91 -12.29
C GLU A 134 -9.29 -3.36 -11.48
N HIS A 135 -9.50 -4.41 -10.68
CA HIS A 135 -8.48 -5.00 -9.80
C HIS A 135 -8.43 -6.51 -10.01
N ARG A 136 -7.32 -7.09 -9.56
CA ARG A 136 -7.19 -8.54 -9.45
C ARG A 136 -6.42 -8.90 -8.20
N ARG A 137 -6.84 -9.98 -7.52
CA ARG A 137 -6.14 -10.50 -6.33
C ARG A 137 -4.77 -11.03 -6.73
N MET A 138 -3.75 -10.71 -5.93
CA MET A 138 -2.42 -11.28 -6.06
C MET A 138 -1.97 -11.87 -4.74
N ARG A 139 -1.12 -12.88 -4.79
CA ARG A 139 -0.68 -13.64 -3.61
C ARG A 139 0.79 -13.95 -3.67
N MET A 140 1.44 -13.97 -2.50
CA MET A 140 2.81 -14.45 -2.33
C MET A 140 2.91 -15.21 -1.02
N GLU A 141 3.57 -16.37 -1.03
CA GLU A 141 3.88 -17.16 0.17
C GLU A 141 5.33 -16.93 0.57
N ARG A 142 5.55 -17.00 1.89
CA ARG A 142 6.90 -16.87 2.45
C ARG A 142 7.78 -18.06 2.08
#